data_83cb64b762706e680aaf395c4fc2cf8f
#
_entry.id   83cb64b762706e680aaf395c4fc2cf8f
#
_cell.length_a   1.000
_cell.length_b   1.000
_cell.length_c   1.000
_cell.angle_alpha   90.00
_cell.angle_beta   90.00
_cell.angle_gamma   90.00
#
_symmetry.space_group_name_H-M   'P 1'
#
loop_
_entity.id
_entity.type
_entity.pdbx_description
1 polymer ?
#
loop_
_entity_poly.entity_id
_entity_poly.type
_entity_poly.pdbx_seq_one_letter_code
_entity_poly.pdbx_strand_id
1 'polypeptide(L)'
;MNNKTTLSVANPALHRKKSIVLAAGGTGGHLFPALALAEEFEDTDIDVHLITDLRCKKYLPANHQIEPHIFDFHLKMTGLANKVISLWRLSNVCIKTLLLIGRLKPDIIIGFGGYTSFPSLLAARVLRIPFIVQEQNCFLGKSNRLFAKSARIIALSYKETSNVSIYDNRKVVITGDLVRSSIRNLPIKNTFDNEEFRLFIFGGSQGAKVFSQIIPEAITELLKLNPGLKIHITQQVSQDDQKELSTIYYQLGIKYLLSPFFHNMAEIYSETDLVISRSGASTVAELVNVGVPAIFIPFPYAMEDHQYFNAMAIENSKAGWCFRQEDLTAHILAQKIYELVANRTMLKEASKSLLNRKNNGAKYLADTVLKIIE
;
A
#
# COMPACT_ATOMS: atom_id res chain seq x y z
N MET A 1 -3.74 46.72 58.98
CA MET A 1 -3.32 45.34 58.63
C MET A 1 -3.75 45.10 57.18
N ASN A 2 -2.82 45.27 56.21
CA ASN A 2 -3.06 45.10 54.78
C ASN A 2 -2.61 43.71 54.36
N ASN A 3 -3.56 42.84 54.08
CA ASN A 3 -3.30 41.56 53.41
C ASN A 3 -3.24 41.79 51.90
N LYS A 4 -2.06 41.84 51.32
CA LYS A 4 -1.86 41.71 49.89
C LYS A 4 -1.85 40.24 49.52
N THR A 5 -2.96 39.75 48.95
CA THR A 5 -3.02 38.46 48.30
C THR A 5 -2.36 38.58 46.93
N THR A 6 -1.17 38.07 46.79
CA THR A 6 -0.45 37.93 45.53
C THR A 6 -1.08 36.74 44.75
N LEU A 7 -1.90 37.04 43.78
CA LEU A 7 -2.33 36.10 42.74
C LEU A 7 -1.11 35.77 41.86
N SER A 8 -0.56 34.58 42.01
CA SER A 8 0.41 34.04 41.10
C SER A 8 -0.34 33.71 39.78
N VAL A 9 -0.16 34.55 38.78
CA VAL A 9 -0.56 34.25 37.41
C VAL A 9 0.37 33.17 36.92
N ALA A 10 -0.13 31.94 36.90
CA ALA A 10 0.53 30.84 36.20
C ALA A 10 0.55 31.22 34.72
N ASN A 11 1.74 31.50 34.19
CA ASN A 11 1.99 31.73 32.80
C ASN A 11 1.71 30.38 32.10
N PRO A 12 0.66 30.23 31.23
CA PRO A 12 0.50 29.03 30.46
C PRO A 12 1.66 29.04 29.45
N ALA A 13 2.69 28.26 29.75
CA ALA A 13 3.71 27.95 28.76
C ALA A 13 2.94 27.50 27.52
N LEU A 14 3.01 28.26 26.42
CA LEU A 14 2.52 27.90 25.11
C LEU A 14 3.24 26.60 24.71
N HIS A 15 2.68 25.45 25.11
CA HIS A 15 3.15 24.17 24.61
C HIS A 15 2.94 24.17 23.11
N ARG A 16 4.04 24.27 22.35
CA ARG A 16 3.99 24.09 20.89
C ARG A 16 3.32 22.74 20.61
N LYS A 17 2.26 22.75 19.83
CA LYS A 17 1.60 21.54 19.38
C LYS A 17 2.63 20.64 18.67
N LYS A 18 2.65 19.36 19.02
CA LYS A 18 3.52 18.39 18.35
C LYS A 18 3.14 18.25 16.90
N SER A 19 4.12 18.05 16.02
CA SER A 19 3.85 17.88 14.60
C SER A 19 4.71 16.78 13.98
N ILE A 20 4.13 16.04 13.05
CA ILE A 20 4.79 14.99 12.31
C ILE A 20 4.70 15.23 10.81
N VAL A 21 5.71 14.77 10.07
CA VAL A 21 5.70 14.80 8.61
C VAL A 21 5.74 13.38 8.07
N LEU A 22 4.77 13.02 7.26
CA LEU A 22 4.70 11.78 6.49
C LEU A 22 5.19 12.08 5.07
N ALA A 23 6.22 11.37 4.61
CA ALA A 23 6.80 11.56 3.28
C ALA A 23 6.52 10.32 2.41
N ALA A 24 5.51 10.41 1.54
CA ALA A 24 5.03 9.28 0.75
C ALA A 24 4.51 9.74 -0.61
N GLY A 25 4.72 8.94 -1.65
CA GLY A 25 4.21 9.27 -2.98
C GLY A 25 4.73 8.33 -4.06
N GLY A 26 4.50 8.71 -5.31
CA GLY A 26 4.88 7.91 -6.46
C GLY A 26 3.82 6.89 -6.85
N THR A 27 3.33 6.11 -5.91
CA THR A 27 2.30 5.07 -6.12
C THR A 27 1.43 4.92 -4.88
N GLY A 28 0.28 4.25 -5.03
CA GLY A 28 -0.58 3.87 -3.89
C GLY A 28 0.16 3.01 -2.86
N GLY A 29 1.16 2.22 -3.30
CA GLY A 29 1.94 1.36 -2.41
C GLY A 29 2.71 2.09 -1.30
N HIS A 30 3.07 3.36 -1.51
CA HIS A 30 3.71 4.20 -0.50
C HIS A 30 2.70 5.13 0.19
N LEU A 31 1.72 5.62 -0.58
CA LEU A 31 0.75 6.59 -0.07
C LEU A 31 -0.24 5.97 0.92
N PHE A 32 -0.85 4.83 0.60
CA PHE A 32 -1.87 4.23 1.47
C PHE A 32 -1.36 3.83 2.85
N PRO A 33 -0.14 3.28 3.03
CA PRO A 33 0.44 3.10 4.35
C PRO A 33 0.62 4.42 5.12
N ALA A 34 1.00 5.51 4.45
CA ALA A 34 1.12 6.82 5.09
C ALA A 34 -0.25 7.36 5.53
N LEU A 35 -1.29 7.21 4.72
CA LEU A 35 -2.66 7.58 5.08
C LEU A 35 -3.19 6.73 6.23
N ALA A 36 -2.91 5.42 6.22
CA ALA A 36 -3.29 4.54 7.31
C ALA A 36 -2.63 4.90 8.65
N LEU A 37 -1.36 5.37 8.60
CA LEU A 37 -0.69 5.89 9.80
C LEU A 37 -1.30 7.22 10.24
N ALA A 38 -1.65 8.09 9.31
CA ALA A 38 -2.25 9.39 9.60
C ALA A 38 -3.60 9.26 10.33
N GLU A 39 -4.43 8.28 9.94
CA GLU A 39 -5.72 7.97 10.60
C GLU A 39 -5.54 7.70 12.11
N GLU A 40 -4.40 7.13 12.55
CA GLU A 40 -4.15 6.84 13.96
C GLU A 40 -3.87 8.10 14.81
N PHE A 41 -3.71 9.27 14.17
CA PHE A 41 -3.49 10.55 14.86
C PHE A 41 -4.70 11.48 14.79
N GLU A 42 -5.82 11.09 14.13
CA GLU A 42 -6.99 11.96 13.95
C GLU A 42 -7.60 12.47 15.25
N ASP A 43 -7.62 11.64 16.30
CA ASP A 43 -8.15 11.98 17.62
C ASP A 43 -7.08 12.46 18.61
N THR A 44 -5.89 12.87 18.10
CA THR A 44 -4.78 13.34 18.93
C THR A 44 -4.51 14.83 18.74
N ASP A 45 -3.79 15.45 19.69
CA ASP A 45 -3.32 16.83 19.54
C ASP A 45 -1.98 16.91 18.80
N ILE A 46 -1.92 16.26 17.60
CA ILE A 46 -0.74 16.21 16.74
C ILE A 46 -1.10 16.74 15.36
N ASP A 47 -0.30 17.70 14.86
CA ASP A 47 -0.43 18.17 13.49
C ASP A 47 0.26 17.21 12.53
N VAL A 48 -0.50 16.69 11.56
CA VAL A 48 -0.02 15.74 10.56
C VAL A 48 0.12 16.42 9.21
N HIS A 49 1.36 16.53 8.72
CA HIS A 49 1.67 17.02 7.38
C HIS A 49 2.04 15.89 6.46
N LEU A 50 1.52 15.89 5.24
CA LEU A 50 1.84 14.90 4.20
C LEU A 50 2.62 15.58 3.07
N ILE A 51 3.87 15.17 2.86
CA ILE A 51 4.65 15.54 1.67
C ILE A 51 4.48 14.45 0.62
N THR A 52 3.90 14.81 -0.52
CA THR A 52 3.56 13.87 -1.58
C THR A 52 3.76 14.43 -2.98
N ASP A 53 3.55 13.63 -4.01
CA ASP A 53 3.66 14.06 -5.40
C ASP A 53 2.29 14.30 -6.08
N LEU A 54 2.33 15.03 -7.20
CA LEU A 54 1.13 15.40 -7.94
C LEU A 54 0.30 14.20 -8.41
N ARG A 55 0.94 13.04 -8.69
CA ARG A 55 0.24 11.81 -9.12
C ARG A 55 -0.62 11.21 -8.02
N CYS A 56 -0.27 11.49 -6.78
CA CYS A 56 -1.00 11.00 -5.61
C CYS A 56 -2.21 11.85 -5.25
N LYS A 57 -2.33 13.08 -5.81
CA LYS A 57 -3.42 14.02 -5.51
C LYS A 57 -4.82 13.39 -5.64
N LYS A 58 -5.04 12.56 -6.67
CA LYS A 58 -6.33 11.89 -6.92
C LYS A 58 -6.74 10.84 -5.88
N TYR A 59 -5.79 10.41 -5.04
CA TYR A 59 -6.02 9.41 -4.00
C TYR A 59 -6.16 10.02 -2.61
N LEU A 60 -5.96 11.34 -2.49
CA LEU A 60 -6.15 12.04 -1.22
C LEU A 60 -7.65 12.12 -0.95
N PRO A 61 -8.11 11.67 0.22
CA PRO A 61 -9.51 11.79 0.57
C PRO A 61 -9.91 13.28 0.73
N ALA A 62 -11.19 13.61 0.53
CA ALA A 62 -11.67 14.99 0.49
C ALA A 62 -11.75 15.67 1.87
N ASN A 63 -11.85 14.88 2.96
CA ASN A 63 -12.00 15.37 4.33
C ASN A 63 -10.86 14.84 5.20
N HIS A 64 -9.84 15.67 5.44
CA HIS A 64 -8.69 15.29 6.27
C HIS A 64 -8.33 16.36 7.28
N GLN A 65 -7.85 15.87 8.43
CA GLN A 65 -6.99 16.61 9.34
C GLN A 65 -5.50 16.61 8.89
N ILE A 66 -5.21 16.14 7.67
CA ILE A 66 -3.84 16.10 7.11
C ILE A 66 -3.64 17.30 6.20
N GLU A 67 -2.57 18.06 6.43
CA GLU A 67 -2.17 19.14 5.54
C GLU A 67 -1.25 18.61 4.41
N PRO A 68 -1.74 18.54 3.13
CA PRO A 68 -0.95 18.01 2.03
C PRO A 68 -0.05 19.08 1.41
N HIS A 69 1.25 18.79 1.33
CA HIS A 69 2.25 19.56 0.58
C HIS A 69 2.62 18.80 -0.69
N ILE A 70 2.12 19.26 -1.83
CA ILE A 70 2.24 18.55 -3.11
C ILE A 70 3.38 19.14 -3.92
N PHE A 71 4.36 18.31 -4.30
CA PHE A 71 5.46 18.66 -5.17
C PHE A 71 5.39 17.92 -6.51
N ASP A 72 5.98 18.50 -7.55
CA ASP A 72 6.16 17.83 -8.83
C ASP A 72 7.51 17.12 -8.89
N PHE A 73 7.47 15.80 -8.80
CA PHE A 73 8.63 14.90 -8.85
C PHE A 73 8.86 14.30 -10.24
N HIS A 74 8.41 14.92 -11.33
CA HIS A 74 8.59 14.38 -12.67
C HIS A 74 10.07 14.27 -13.07
N LEU A 75 10.64 13.09 -12.93
CA LEU A 75 12.02 12.76 -13.30
C LEU A 75 12.01 11.92 -14.60
N LYS A 76 12.56 12.47 -15.68
CA LYS A 76 12.82 11.74 -16.93
C LYS A 76 14.29 11.34 -16.98
N MET A 77 14.56 10.02 -16.97
CA MET A 77 15.92 9.48 -16.89
C MET A 77 16.49 9.07 -18.27
N THR A 78 15.75 9.28 -19.36
CA THR A 78 16.17 8.94 -20.73
C THR A 78 16.86 10.11 -21.41
N GLY A 79 18.09 9.90 -21.91
CA GLY A 79 18.89 10.93 -22.57
C GLY A 79 19.65 11.88 -21.62
N LEU A 80 20.81 12.40 -22.08
CA LEU A 80 21.72 13.20 -21.24
C LEU A 80 21.07 14.51 -20.79
N ALA A 81 20.41 15.23 -21.71
CA ALA A 81 19.71 16.48 -21.41
C ALA A 81 18.59 16.28 -20.35
N ASN A 82 17.78 15.21 -20.48
CA ASN A 82 16.74 14.92 -19.52
C ASN A 82 17.29 14.54 -18.14
N LYS A 83 18.44 13.88 -18.05
CA LYS A 83 19.14 13.61 -16.79
C LYS A 83 19.55 14.88 -16.08
N VAL A 84 20.12 15.85 -16.79
CA VAL A 84 20.52 17.16 -16.23
C VAL A 84 19.29 17.92 -15.73
N ILE A 85 18.23 17.99 -16.54
CA ILE A 85 16.97 18.64 -16.15
C ILE A 85 16.36 17.94 -14.92
N SER A 86 16.37 16.62 -14.87
CA SER A 86 15.85 15.85 -13.73
C SER A 86 16.66 16.08 -12.45
N LEU A 87 17.99 16.19 -12.57
CA LEU A 87 18.85 16.51 -11.44
C LEU A 87 18.57 17.92 -10.90
N TRP A 88 18.42 18.92 -11.80
CA TRP A 88 18.06 20.28 -11.43
C TRP A 88 16.68 20.34 -10.74
N ARG A 89 15.68 19.62 -11.28
CA ARG A 89 14.34 19.53 -10.67
C ARG A 89 14.39 18.89 -9.29
N LEU A 90 15.13 17.79 -9.14
CA LEU A 90 15.32 17.13 -7.86
C LEU A 90 15.98 18.06 -6.84
N SER A 91 17.03 18.78 -7.23
CA SER A 91 17.71 19.77 -6.37
C SER A 91 16.75 20.87 -5.93
N ASN A 92 15.93 21.40 -6.83
CA ASN A 92 14.91 22.40 -6.51
C ASN A 92 13.87 21.86 -5.51
N VAL A 93 13.38 20.63 -5.72
CA VAL A 93 12.45 19.98 -4.77
C VAL A 93 13.14 19.77 -3.41
N CYS A 94 14.40 19.34 -3.37
CA CYS A 94 15.15 19.20 -2.13
C CYS A 94 15.26 20.53 -1.36
N ILE A 95 15.56 21.63 -2.06
CA ILE A 95 15.65 22.97 -1.45
C ILE A 95 14.28 23.41 -0.92
N LYS A 96 13.22 23.28 -1.72
CA LYS A 96 11.85 23.62 -1.29
C LYS A 96 11.40 22.81 -0.08
N THR A 97 11.68 21.50 -0.08
CA THR A 97 11.36 20.60 1.03
C THR A 97 12.16 20.96 2.28
N LEU A 98 13.46 21.28 2.14
CA LEU A 98 14.29 21.73 3.24
C LEU A 98 13.76 23.01 3.90
N LEU A 99 13.35 23.99 3.08
CA LEU A 99 12.77 25.26 3.56
C LEU A 99 11.41 25.03 4.23
N LEU A 100 10.57 24.16 3.67
CA LEU A 100 9.28 23.78 4.24
C LEU A 100 9.47 23.12 5.62
N ILE A 101 10.30 22.08 5.70
CA ILE A 101 10.57 21.35 6.95
C ILE A 101 11.22 22.28 7.99
N GLY A 102 12.12 23.19 7.55
CA GLY A 102 12.71 24.20 8.43
C GLY A 102 11.69 25.21 9.01
N ARG A 103 10.57 25.45 8.31
CA ARG A 103 9.45 26.27 8.81
C ARG A 103 8.51 25.48 9.73
N LEU A 104 8.15 24.26 9.32
CA LEU A 104 7.25 23.37 10.07
C LEU A 104 7.89 22.92 11.38
N LYS A 105 9.22 22.69 11.40
CA LYS A 105 9.99 22.17 12.54
C LYS A 105 9.32 20.95 13.17
N PRO A 106 9.03 19.89 12.39
CA PRO A 106 8.33 18.73 12.91
C PRO A 106 9.17 18.02 13.98
N ASP A 107 8.50 17.35 14.91
CA ASP A 107 9.16 16.58 15.95
C ASP A 107 9.75 15.28 15.39
N ILE A 108 9.16 14.74 14.31
CA ILE A 108 9.65 13.54 13.62
C ILE A 108 9.20 13.52 12.16
N ILE A 109 9.97 12.84 11.31
CA ILE A 109 9.63 12.60 9.90
C ILE A 109 9.57 11.09 9.66
N ILE A 110 8.53 10.61 8.97
CA ILE A 110 8.37 9.21 8.57
C ILE A 110 8.43 9.11 7.04
N GLY A 111 9.46 8.44 6.51
CA GLY A 111 9.61 8.20 5.07
C GLY A 111 9.14 6.81 4.70
N PHE A 112 8.21 6.74 3.74
CA PHE A 112 7.59 5.50 3.26
C PHE A 112 8.28 4.90 2.04
N GLY A 113 9.51 5.33 1.75
CA GLY A 113 10.25 4.87 0.59
C GLY A 113 9.89 5.57 -0.71
N GLY A 114 10.42 5.03 -1.81
CA GLY A 114 10.34 5.68 -3.10
C GLY A 114 11.21 6.96 -3.19
N TYR A 115 11.30 7.54 -4.40
CA TYR A 115 12.09 8.77 -4.62
C TYR A 115 11.39 10.02 -4.02
N THR A 116 10.11 9.95 -3.72
CA THR A 116 9.32 11.05 -3.13
C THR A 116 9.64 11.29 -1.66
N SER A 117 10.06 10.25 -0.93
CA SER A 117 10.51 10.40 0.47
C SER A 117 11.95 10.95 0.59
N PHE A 118 12.76 10.83 -0.47
CA PHE A 118 14.17 11.22 -0.46
C PHE A 118 14.41 12.66 -0.01
N PRO A 119 13.75 13.71 -0.57
CA PRO A 119 13.98 15.10 -0.16
C PRO A 119 13.66 15.34 1.32
N SER A 120 12.59 14.72 1.82
CA SER A 120 12.18 14.86 3.22
C SER A 120 13.16 14.21 4.19
N LEU A 121 13.64 13.00 3.87
CA LEU A 121 14.65 12.32 4.67
C LEU A 121 16.02 13.01 4.61
N LEU A 122 16.37 13.59 3.46
CA LEU A 122 17.58 14.42 3.33
C LEU A 122 17.48 15.67 4.20
N ALA A 123 16.33 16.36 4.17
CA ALA A 123 16.09 17.54 4.99
C ALA A 123 16.11 17.18 6.49
N ALA A 124 15.51 16.05 6.89
CA ALA A 124 15.57 15.53 8.25
C ALA A 124 17.03 15.37 8.73
N ARG A 125 17.86 14.74 7.90
CA ARG A 125 19.28 14.51 8.20
C ARG A 125 20.06 15.83 8.34
N VAL A 126 19.83 16.78 7.43
CA VAL A 126 20.49 18.11 7.44
C VAL A 126 20.08 18.92 8.66
N LEU A 127 18.79 18.94 8.99
CA LEU A 127 18.22 19.69 10.11
C LEU A 127 18.32 18.95 11.46
N ARG A 128 18.88 17.73 11.46
CA ARG A 128 19.01 16.88 12.66
C ARG A 128 17.66 16.55 13.32
N ILE A 129 16.60 16.47 12.52
CA ILE A 129 15.28 16.03 12.98
C ILE A 129 15.28 14.50 13.00
N PRO A 130 14.77 13.84 14.06
CA PRO A 130 14.64 12.40 14.10
C PRO A 130 13.73 11.91 12.98
N PHE A 131 14.05 10.76 12.40
CA PHE A 131 13.22 10.19 11.35
C PHE A 131 13.16 8.67 11.41
N ILE A 132 12.06 8.14 10.88
CA ILE A 132 11.81 6.71 10.69
C ILE A 132 11.80 6.42 9.18
N VAL A 133 12.39 5.30 8.77
CA VAL A 133 12.15 4.73 7.45
C VAL A 133 11.18 3.56 7.61
N GLN A 134 10.08 3.59 6.89
CA GLN A 134 9.10 2.53 6.86
C GLN A 134 9.20 1.76 5.53
N GLU A 135 9.29 0.43 5.60
CA GLU A 135 9.30 -0.45 4.43
C GLU A 135 8.11 -1.38 4.46
N GLN A 136 7.31 -1.29 3.44
CA GLN A 136 6.10 -2.09 3.26
C GLN A 136 6.30 -3.34 2.41
N ASN A 137 7.45 -3.48 1.75
CA ASN A 137 7.79 -4.64 0.92
C ASN A 137 8.68 -5.64 1.68
N CYS A 138 8.71 -6.89 1.20
CA CYS A 138 9.66 -7.90 1.65
C CYS A 138 11.12 -7.62 1.23
N PHE A 139 11.41 -6.44 0.73
CA PHE A 139 12.73 -6.01 0.28
C PHE A 139 12.95 -4.54 0.64
N LEU A 140 14.02 -4.22 1.38
CA LEU A 140 14.32 -2.85 1.76
C LEU A 140 14.76 -2.04 0.53
N GLY A 141 13.90 -1.12 0.08
CA GLY A 141 14.09 -0.35 -1.15
C GLY A 141 15.28 0.62 -1.10
N LYS A 142 15.78 1.03 -2.26
CA LYS A 142 16.99 1.87 -2.40
C LYS A 142 16.94 3.16 -1.60
N SER A 143 15.81 3.88 -1.61
CA SER A 143 15.64 5.11 -0.84
C SER A 143 15.76 4.84 0.67
N ASN A 144 15.07 3.82 1.16
CA ASN A 144 15.14 3.44 2.56
C ASN A 144 16.54 2.98 2.97
N ARG A 145 17.24 2.18 2.14
CA ARG A 145 18.64 1.76 2.38
C ARG A 145 19.60 2.93 2.55
N LEU A 146 19.42 4.00 1.76
CA LEU A 146 20.29 5.18 1.82
C LEU A 146 20.22 5.88 3.18
N PHE A 147 19.04 5.89 3.79
CA PHE A 147 18.81 6.59 5.06
C PHE A 147 18.77 5.68 6.29
N ALA A 148 18.61 4.37 6.12
CA ALA A 148 18.42 3.40 7.20
C ALA A 148 19.50 3.50 8.31
N LYS A 149 20.78 3.68 7.93
CA LYS A 149 21.89 3.82 8.89
C LYS A 149 21.70 5.02 9.82
N SER A 150 21.12 6.11 9.31
CA SER A 150 20.90 7.37 10.07
C SER A 150 19.51 7.44 10.69
N ALA A 151 18.59 6.55 10.33
CA ALA A 151 17.25 6.50 10.89
C ALA A 151 17.27 6.19 12.39
N ARG A 152 16.31 6.74 13.12
CA ARG A 152 16.05 6.40 14.53
C ARG A 152 15.50 4.97 14.63
N ILE A 153 14.57 4.63 13.71
CA ILE A 153 13.94 3.32 13.56
C ILE A 153 13.84 2.95 12.09
N ILE A 154 13.99 1.66 11.82
CA ILE A 154 13.68 0.99 10.54
C ILE A 154 12.44 0.16 10.82
N ALA A 155 11.27 0.67 10.43
CA ALA A 155 9.98 0.02 10.61
C ALA A 155 9.67 -0.87 9.41
N LEU A 156 9.42 -2.15 9.64
CA LEU A 156 9.22 -3.16 8.59
C LEU A 156 7.82 -3.77 8.71
N SER A 157 7.15 -3.95 7.57
CA SER A 157 5.92 -4.74 7.52
C SER A 157 6.17 -6.24 7.67
N TYR A 158 7.30 -6.73 7.15
CA TYR A 158 7.60 -8.16 7.13
C TYR A 158 8.90 -8.47 7.89
N LYS A 159 8.85 -9.54 8.68
CA LYS A 159 10.03 -10.09 9.37
C LYS A 159 11.08 -10.60 8.36
N GLU A 160 10.61 -11.10 7.24
CA GLU A 160 11.41 -11.67 6.15
C GLU A 160 12.01 -10.62 5.23
N THR A 161 11.89 -9.32 5.54
CA THR A 161 12.41 -8.25 4.69
C THR A 161 13.91 -8.42 4.46
N SER A 162 14.29 -8.55 3.20
CA SER A 162 15.70 -8.69 2.76
C SER A 162 16.46 -7.37 2.85
N ASN A 163 17.81 -7.46 2.88
CA ASN A 163 18.75 -6.33 2.97
C ASN A 163 18.66 -5.51 4.27
N VAL A 164 18.25 -6.12 5.36
CA VAL A 164 18.15 -5.48 6.68
C VAL A 164 19.26 -5.92 7.63
N SER A 165 19.84 -7.11 7.43
CA SER A 165 20.81 -7.74 8.32
C SER A 165 22.10 -6.94 8.60
N ILE A 166 22.41 -5.95 7.75
CA ILE A 166 23.58 -5.07 7.90
C ILE A 166 23.35 -3.91 8.88
N TYR A 167 22.12 -3.71 9.36
CA TYR A 167 21.78 -2.63 10.28
C TYR A 167 21.70 -3.13 11.72
N ASP A 168 21.83 -2.19 12.66
CA ASP A 168 21.70 -2.47 14.09
C ASP A 168 20.28 -2.99 14.40
N ASN A 169 20.18 -4.22 14.87
CA ASN A 169 18.92 -4.87 15.22
C ASN A 169 18.08 -4.08 16.23
N ARG A 170 18.72 -3.24 17.09
CA ARG A 170 18.00 -2.37 18.02
C ARG A 170 17.19 -1.27 17.36
N LYS A 171 17.48 -0.96 16.09
CA LYS A 171 16.75 0.01 15.27
C LYS A 171 15.67 -0.63 14.41
N VAL A 172 15.71 -1.95 14.24
CA VAL A 172 14.75 -2.67 13.41
C VAL A 172 13.53 -3.04 14.25
N VAL A 173 12.36 -2.60 13.81
CA VAL A 173 11.08 -2.88 14.46
C VAL A 173 10.14 -3.48 13.43
N ILE A 174 9.60 -4.65 13.74
CA ILE A 174 8.56 -5.26 12.91
C ILE A 174 7.23 -4.67 13.35
N THR A 175 6.70 -3.76 12.54
CA THR A 175 5.42 -3.10 12.82
C THR A 175 4.24 -3.91 12.28
N GLY A 176 4.44 -4.63 11.19
CA GLY A 176 3.36 -5.23 10.42
C GLY A 176 2.80 -4.26 9.38
N ASP A 177 1.67 -4.66 8.79
CA ASP A 177 1.05 -3.95 7.68
C ASP A 177 0.29 -2.69 8.12
N LEU A 178 0.47 -1.62 7.36
CA LEU A 178 -0.25 -0.37 7.56
C LEU A 178 -1.44 -0.33 6.60
N VAL A 179 -2.63 -0.63 7.12
CA VAL A 179 -3.87 -0.72 6.34
C VAL A 179 -4.90 0.25 6.89
N ARG A 180 -5.56 0.98 5.97
CA ARG A 180 -6.61 1.97 6.30
C ARG A 180 -7.74 1.34 7.12
N SER A 181 -8.30 2.11 8.05
CA SER A 181 -9.37 1.68 8.95
C SER A 181 -10.60 1.15 8.21
N SER A 182 -10.96 1.75 7.09
CA SER A 182 -12.08 1.34 6.22
C SER A 182 -11.97 -0.10 5.68
N ILE A 183 -10.74 -0.64 5.56
CA ILE A 183 -10.48 -2.02 5.13
C ILE A 183 -10.17 -2.90 6.33
N ARG A 184 -9.34 -2.43 7.26
CA ARG A 184 -8.93 -3.18 8.44
C ARG A 184 -10.11 -3.60 9.32
N ASN A 185 -11.15 -2.78 9.40
CA ASN A 185 -12.33 -2.99 10.24
C ASN A 185 -13.45 -3.77 9.55
N LEU A 186 -13.24 -4.23 8.31
CA LEU A 186 -14.22 -5.06 7.64
C LEU A 186 -14.49 -6.35 8.43
N PRO A 187 -15.74 -6.83 8.45
CA PRO A 187 -16.07 -8.13 8.99
C PRO A 187 -15.32 -9.22 8.22
N ILE A 188 -14.81 -10.20 8.96
CA ILE A 188 -14.11 -11.33 8.36
C ILE A 188 -15.12 -12.18 7.58
N LYS A 189 -14.77 -12.50 6.34
CA LYS A 189 -15.56 -13.43 5.52
C LYS A 189 -15.40 -14.86 6.05
N ASN A 190 -16.48 -15.43 6.52
CA ASN A 190 -16.49 -16.76 7.17
C ASN A 190 -16.91 -17.89 6.22
N THR A 191 -17.42 -17.60 5.03
CA THR A 191 -17.92 -18.58 4.10
C THR A 191 -17.49 -18.31 2.66
N PHE A 192 -17.16 -19.38 1.94
CA PHE A 192 -16.87 -19.41 0.51
C PHE A 192 -17.83 -20.33 -0.24
N ASP A 193 -18.94 -20.75 0.40
CA ASP A 193 -19.86 -21.77 -0.12
C ASP A 193 -21.04 -21.15 -0.91
N ASN A 194 -20.94 -19.88 -1.32
CA ASN A 194 -21.97 -19.22 -2.11
C ASN A 194 -22.17 -19.96 -3.45
N GLU A 195 -23.40 -20.02 -3.93
CA GLU A 195 -23.73 -20.61 -5.24
C GLU A 195 -23.01 -19.88 -6.39
N GLU A 196 -22.95 -18.56 -6.31
CA GLU A 196 -22.25 -17.70 -7.26
C GLU A 196 -20.82 -17.43 -6.79
N PHE A 197 -19.83 -17.79 -7.60
CA PHE A 197 -18.40 -17.52 -7.33
C PHE A 197 -18.04 -16.10 -7.73
N ARG A 198 -17.53 -15.30 -6.80
CA ARG A 198 -17.20 -13.89 -7.00
C ARG A 198 -15.71 -13.69 -7.14
N LEU A 199 -15.29 -13.36 -8.34
CA LEU A 199 -13.90 -13.15 -8.71
C LEU A 199 -13.61 -11.66 -8.91
N PHE A 200 -12.64 -11.11 -8.18
CA PHE A 200 -12.19 -9.75 -8.35
C PHE A 200 -10.80 -9.68 -8.98
N ILE A 201 -10.68 -8.94 -10.08
CA ILE A 201 -9.44 -8.81 -10.85
C ILE A 201 -9.00 -7.36 -10.89
N PHE A 202 -7.76 -7.06 -10.46
CA PHE A 202 -7.22 -5.71 -10.54
C PHE A 202 -5.69 -5.66 -10.59
N GLY A 203 -5.18 -4.65 -11.31
CA GLY A 203 -3.74 -4.45 -11.51
C GLY A 203 -3.08 -3.53 -10.49
N GLY A 204 -3.80 -3.09 -9.45
CA GLY A 204 -3.35 -2.03 -8.54
C GLY A 204 -3.53 -0.63 -9.15
N SER A 205 -2.91 0.39 -8.55
CA SER A 205 -3.11 1.80 -8.92
C SER A 205 -2.71 2.17 -10.36
N GLN A 206 -1.92 1.34 -11.03
CA GLN A 206 -1.45 1.55 -12.41
C GLN A 206 -2.17 0.66 -13.43
N GLY A 207 -3.07 -0.24 -12.96
CA GLY A 207 -3.70 -1.24 -13.81
C GLY A 207 -2.74 -2.34 -14.27
N ALA A 208 -3.26 -3.30 -15.05
CA ALA A 208 -2.47 -4.37 -15.65
C ALA A 208 -3.09 -4.79 -16.98
N LYS A 209 -2.59 -4.23 -18.10
CA LYS A 209 -3.12 -4.51 -19.44
C LYS A 209 -3.13 -6.01 -19.79
N VAL A 210 -2.16 -6.79 -19.29
CA VAL A 210 -2.13 -8.25 -19.51
C VAL A 210 -3.39 -8.95 -18.99
N PHE A 211 -4.05 -8.41 -17.96
CA PHE A 211 -5.28 -8.98 -17.42
C PHE A 211 -6.46 -8.83 -18.39
N SER A 212 -6.49 -7.77 -19.20
CA SER A 212 -7.51 -7.60 -20.24
C SER A 212 -7.40 -8.67 -21.34
N GLN A 213 -6.23 -9.31 -21.48
CA GLN A 213 -6.00 -10.36 -22.48
C GLN A 213 -6.19 -11.75 -21.90
N ILE A 214 -5.48 -12.09 -20.83
CA ILE A 214 -5.42 -13.46 -20.30
C ILE A 214 -6.70 -13.88 -19.55
N ILE A 215 -7.38 -12.94 -18.89
CA ILE A 215 -8.56 -13.30 -18.05
C ILE A 215 -9.73 -13.76 -18.90
N PRO A 216 -10.17 -13.08 -19.98
CA PRO A 216 -11.28 -13.55 -20.78
C PRO A 216 -11.07 -14.95 -21.38
N GLU A 217 -9.84 -15.23 -21.83
CA GLU A 217 -9.46 -16.54 -22.34
C GLU A 217 -9.54 -17.61 -21.23
N ALA A 218 -8.98 -17.31 -20.05
CA ALA A 218 -9.02 -18.23 -18.92
C ALA A 218 -10.45 -18.50 -18.44
N ILE A 219 -11.32 -17.50 -18.42
CA ILE A 219 -12.74 -17.68 -18.07
C ILE A 219 -13.46 -18.51 -19.11
N THR A 220 -13.17 -18.31 -20.40
CA THR A 220 -13.74 -19.12 -21.48
C THR A 220 -13.37 -20.59 -21.32
N GLU A 221 -12.11 -20.90 -20.98
CA GLU A 221 -11.69 -22.28 -20.70
C GLU A 221 -12.30 -22.83 -19.40
N LEU A 222 -12.35 -22.01 -18.34
CA LEU A 222 -12.99 -22.40 -17.09
C LEU A 222 -14.43 -22.83 -17.26
N LEU A 223 -15.22 -22.11 -18.07
CA LEU A 223 -16.61 -22.44 -18.35
C LEU A 223 -16.76 -23.70 -19.21
N LYS A 224 -15.76 -24.05 -20.02
CA LYS A 224 -15.72 -25.35 -20.71
C LYS A 224 -15.45 -26.50 -19.72
N LEU A 225 -14.58 -26.27 -18.71
CA LEU A 225 -14.29 -27.26 -17.66
C LEU A 225 -15.46 -27.42 -16.67
N ASN A 226 -16.23 -26.37 -16.45
CA ASN A 226 -17.38 -26.35 -15.55
C ASN A 226 -18.55 -25.53 -16.16
N PRO A 227 -19.34 -26.10 -17.06
CA PRO A 227 -20.43 -25.39 -17.75
C PRO A 227 -21.54 -24.88 -16.84
N GLY A 228 -21.67 -25.46 -15.62
CA GLY A 228 -22.67 -25.05 -14.63
C GLY A 228 -22.21 -23.98 -13.64
N LEU A 229 -20.98 -23.48 -13.77
CA LEU A 229 -20.43 -22.50 -12.86
C LEU A 229 -21.16 -21.17 -12.96
N LYS A 230 -21.77 -20.73 -11.86
CA LYS A 230 -22.27 -19.37 -11.70
C LYS A 230 -21.11 -18.48 -11.21
N ILE A 231 -20.65 -17.56 -12.05
CA ILE A 231 -19.54 -16.66 -11.74
C ILE A 231 -19.94 -15.19 -11.93
N HIS A 232 -19.48 -14.35 -11.01
CA HIS A 232 -19.56 -12.90 -11.14
C HIS A 232 -18.14 -12.33 -11.16
N ILE A 233 -17.81 -11.56 -12.18
CA ILE A 233 -16.50 -10.94 -12.37
C ILE A 233 -16.58 -9.45 -12.10
N THR A 234 -15.81 -8.97 -11.12
CA THR A 234 -15.49 -7.55 -10.96
C THR A 234 -14.07 -7.34 -11.46
N GLN A 235 -13.87 -6.51 -12.49
CA GLN A 235 -12.54 -6.35 -13.08
C GLN A 235 -12.18 -4.89 -13.33
N GLN A 236 -10.98 -4.51 -12.89
CA GLN A 236 -10.35 -3.25 -13.27
C GLN A 236 -9.83 -3.36 -14.70
N VAL A 237 -10.29 -2.46 -15.58
CA VAL A 237 -9.94 -2.47 -16.99
C VAL A 237 -9.81 -1.04 -17.50
N SER A 238 -8.90 -0.80 -18.47
CA SER A 238 -8.80 0.52 -19.10
C SER A 238 -10.09 0.92 -19.82
N GLN A 239 -10.34 2.21 -20.00
CA GLN A 239 -11.50 2.67 -20.78
C GLN A 239 -11.50 2.12 -22.20
N ASP A 240 -10.31 1.97 -22.81
CA ASP A 240 -10.15 1.48 -24.17
C ASP A 240 -10.54 0.00 -24.32
N ASP A 241 -10.21 -0.83 -23.31
CA ASP A 241 -10.46 -2.28 -23.33
C ASP A 241 -11.89 -2.63 -22.84
N GLN A 242 -12.61 -1.68 -22.21
CA GLN A 242 -13.88 -1.94 -21.50
C GLN A 242 -14.97 -2.47 -22.45
N LYS A 243 -15.07 -1.91 -23.64
CA LYS A 243 -16.09 -2.31 -24.64
C LYS A 243 -15.89 -3.74 -25.14
N GLU A 244 -14.64 -4.10 -25.42
CA GLU A 244 -14.27 -5.44 -25.88
C GLU A 244 -14.57 -6.49 -24.80
N LEU A 245 -14.11 -6.27 -23.58
CA LEU A 245 -14.36 -7.19 -22.48
C LEU A 245 -15.84 -7.33 -22.15
N SER A 246 -16.60 -6.23 -22.20
CA SER A 246 -18.04 -6.25 -22.01
C SER A 246 -18.73 -7.17 -23.02
N THR A 247 -18.33 -7.10 -24.29
CA THR A 247 -18.88 -7.97 -25.34
C THR A 247 -18.57 -9.44 -25.08
N ILE A 248 -17.33 -9.76 -24.70
CA ILE A 248 -16.91 -11.13 -24.40
C ILE A 248 -17.70 -11.70 -23.22
N TYR A 249 -17.76 -10.99 -22.10
CA TYR A 249 -18.45 -11.47 -20.91
C TYR A 249 -19.97 -11.60 -21.11
N TYR A 250 -20.57 -10.70 -21.89
CA TYR A 250 -21.97 -10.81 -22.29
C TYR A 250 -22.22 -12.07 -23.11
N GLN A 251 -21.36 -12.38 -24.11
CA GLN A 251 -21.47 -13.60 -24.92
C GLN A 251 -21.29 -14.88 -24.12
N LEU A 252 -20.46 -14.83 -23.05
CA LEU A 252 -20.28 -15.94 -22.12
C LEU A 252 -21.45 -16.11 -21.13
N GLY A 253 -22.42 -15.18 -21.13
CA GLY A 253 -23.59 -15.24 -20.23
C GLY A 253 -23.26 -15.06 -18.75
N ILE A 254 -22.13 -14.45 -18.41
CA ILE A 254 -21.70 -14.22 -17.02
C ILE A 254 -22.07 -12.82 -16.54
N LYS A 255 -22.22 -12.68 -15.23
CA LYS A 255 -22.37 -11.37 -14.60
C LYS A 255 -21.01 -10.69 -14.49
N TYR A 256 -20.95 -9.38 -14.77
CA TYR A 256 -19.71 -8.63 -14.67
C TYR A 256 -19.91 -7.17 -14.27
N LEU A 257 -18.87 -6.60 -13.64
CA LEU A 257 -18.70 -5.18 -13.37
C LEU A 257 -17.30 -4.74 -13.83
N LEU A 258 -17.23 -3.86 -14.84
CA LEU A 258 -15.98 -3.34 -15.37
C LEU A 258 -15.83 -1.86 -15.02
N SER A 259 -14.66 -1.46 -14.50
CA SER A 259 -14.35 -0.07 -14.19
C SER A 259 -12.86 0.23 -14.34
N PRO A 260 -12.49 1.45 -14.77
CA PRO A 260 -11.09 1.85 -14.78
C PRO A 260 -10.48 1.97 -13.38
N PHE A 261 -11.32 2.25 -12.40
CA PHE A 261 -10.91 2.39 -11.00
C PHE A 261 -12.08 2.13 -10.06
N PHE A 262 -11.80 1.50 -8.93
CA PHE A 262 -12.77 1.25 -7.87
C PHE A 262 -12.44 2.08 -6.63
N HIS A 263 -13.39 2.87 -6.16
CA HIS A 263 -13.27 3.66 -4.92
C HIS A 263 -13.76 2.89 -3.69
N ASN A 264 -14.69 1.96 -3.89
CA ASN A 264 -15.35 1.19 -2.85
C ASN A 264 -14.68 -0.18 -2.60
N MET A 265 -13.37 -0.20 -2.48
CA MET A 265 -12.59 -1.45 -2.29
C MET A 265 -13.08 -2.29 -1.12
N ALA A 266 -13.51 -1.64 -0.02
CA ALA A 266 -14.02 -2.33 1.16
C ALA A 266 -15.26 -3.19 0.85
N GLU A 267 -16.22 -2.65 0.12
CA GLU A 267 -17.43 -3.35 -0.31
C GLU A 267 -17.08 -4.52 -1.24
N ILE A 268 -16.23 -4.27 -2.25
CA ILE A 268 -15.81 -5.30 -3.19
C ILE A 268 -15.10 -6.45 -2.47
N TYR A 269 -14.16 -6.17 -1.56
CA TYR A 269 -13.48 -7.22 -0.81
C TYR A 269 -14.45 -8.04 0.04
N SER A 270 -15.46 -7.42 0.67
CA SER A 270 -16.42 -8.13 1.52
C SER A 270 -17.24 -9.17 0.75
N GLU A 271 -17.42 -8.96 -0.54
CA GLU A 271 -18.18 -9.86 -1.41
C GLU A 271 -17.32 -10.88 -2.18
N THR A 272 -16.01 -10.63 -2.31
CA THR A 272 -15.10 -11.41 -3.17
C THR A 272 -14.74 -12.76 -2.56
N ASP A 273 -14.72 -13.83 -3.37
CA ASP A 273 -14.25 -15.17 -2.97
C ASP A 273 -12.78 -15.38 -3.30
N LEU A 274 -12.33 -14.86 -4.42
CA LEU A 274 -10.95 -14.97 -4.89
C LEU A 274 -10.53 -13.67 -5.59
N VAL A 275 -9.32 -13.23 -5.34
CA VAL A 275 -8.69 -12.11 -6.03
C VAL A 275 -7.67 -12.61 -7.06
N ILE A 276 -7.58 -11.97 -8.22
CA ILE A 276 -6.43 -12.08 -9.12
C ILE A 276 -5.81 -10.69 -9.22
N SER A 277 -4.55 -10.54 -8.81
CA SER A 277 -3.95 -9.20 -8.78
C SER A 277 -2.43 -9.20 -8.93
N ARG A 278 -1.88 -7.99 -9.10
CA ARG A 278 -0.47 -7.72 -8.81
C ARG A 278 -0.22 -7.81 -7.31
N SER A 279 1.00 -8.15 -6.92
CA SER A 279 1.42 -8.32 -5.53
C SER A 279 2.15 -7.08 -4.97
N GLY A 280 1.60 -5.89 -5.25
CA GLY A 280 2.07 -4.68 -4.59
C GLY A 280 1.82 -4.74 -3.08
N ALA A 281 2.73 -4.15 -2.28
CA ALA A 281 2.67 -4.26 -0.83
C ALA A 281 1.32 -3.89 -0.22
N SER A 282 0.71 -2.76 -0.63
CA SER A 282 -0.62 -2.37 -0.13
C SER A 282 -1.71 -3.37 -0.49
N THR A 283 -1.66 -3.96 -1.70
CA THR A 283 -2.62 -4.99 -2.12
C THR A 283 -2.51 -6.23 -1.21
N VAL A 284 -1.29 -6.71 -1.00
CA VAL A 284 -1.03 -7.87 -0.14
C VAL A 284 -1.48 -7.57 1.29
N ALA A 285 -1.13 -6.40 1.82
CA ALA A 285 -1.52 -5.96 3.16
C ALA A 285 -3.05 -5.89 3.35
N GLU A 286 -3.77 -5.33 2.38
CA GLU A 286 -5.23 -5.27 2.40
C GLU A 286 -5.84 -6.68 2.39
N LEU A 287 -5.39 -7.57 1.49
CA LEU A 287 -5.88 -8.95 1.39
C LEU A 287 -5.60 -9.77 2.65
N VAL A 288 -4.45 -9.60 3.29
CA VAL A 288 -4.14 -10.17 4.60
C VAL A 288 -5.16 -9.72 5.64
N ASN A 289 -5.49 -8.43 5.67
CA ASN A 289 -6.40 -7.88 6.67
C ASN A 289 -7.85 -8.30 6.50
N VAL A 290 -8.31 -8.49 5.24
CA VAL A 290 -9.69 -8.93 4.96
C VAL A 290 -9.84 -10.45 4.89
N GLY A 291 -8.72 -11.19 4.80
CA GLY A 291 -8.72 -12.65 4.70
C GLY A 291 -9.23 -13.17 3.34
N VAL A 292 -9.10 -12.39 2.26
CA VAL A 292 -9.52 -12.82 0.91
C VAL A 292 -8.35 -13.45 0.17
N PRO A 293 -8.41 -14.75 -0.17
CA PRO A 293 -7.34 -15.44 -0.88
C PRO A 293 -7.08 -14.85 -2.27
N ALA A 294 -5.83 -14.95 -2.74
CA ALA A 294 -5.46 -14.39 -4.04
C ALA A 294 -4.54 -15.28 -4.87
N ILE A 295 -4.73 -15.21 -6.18
CA ILE A 295 -3.73 -15.59 -7.18
C ILE A 295 -2.95 -14.32 -7.52
N PHE A 296 -1.69 -14.30 -7.14
CA PHE A 296 -0.79 -13.19 -7.42
C PHE A 296 -0.06 -13.40 -8.75
N ILE A 297 -0.06 -12.37 -9.58
CA ILE A 297 0.71 -12.31 -10.81
C ILE A 297 1.65 -11.09 -10.70
N PRO A 298 2.86 -11.26 -10.13
CA PRO A 298 3.80 -10.16 -9.90
C PRO A 298 4.09 -9.38 -11.17
N PHE A 299 4.29 -8.06 -11.04
CA PHE A 299 4.70 -7.23 -12.17
C PHE A 299 6.16 -7.55 -12.55
N PRO A 300 6.45 -8.01 -13.79
CA PRO A 300 7.77 -8.54 -14.15
C PRO A 300 8.89 -7.50 -14.16
N TYR A 301 8.52 -6.21 -14.26
CA TYR A 301 9.48 -5.08 -14.24
C TYR A 301 9.49 -4.36 -12.89
N ALA A 302 8.99 -5.00 -11.84
CA ALA A 302 9.07 -4.46 -10.48
C ALA A 302 10.54 -4.33 -10.05
N MET A 303 10.90 -3.14 -9.53
CA MET A 303 12.27 -2.88 -9.11
C MET A 303 12.74 -3.93 -8.10
N GLU A 304 13.90 -4.55 -8.35
CA GLU A 304 14.46 -5.58 -7.47
C GLU A 304 13.48 -6.75 -7.22
N ASP A 305 12.57 -7.00 -8.16
CA ASP A 305 11.56 -8.07 -8.14
C ASP A 305 10.69 -8.12 -6.85
N HIS A 306 10.54 -6.96 -6.19
CA HIS A 306 9.87 -6.89 -4.87
C HIS A 306 8.46 -7.45 -4.86
N GLN A 307 7.71 -7.38 -5.99
CA GLN A 307 6.37 -7.96 -6.06
C GLN A 307 6.39 -9.48 -5.99
N TYR A 308 7.39 -10.12 -6.61
CA TYR A 308 7.56 -11.56 -6.50
C TYR A 308 7.84 -11.97 -5.05
N PHE A 309 8.75 -11.29 -4.37
CA PHE A 309 9.03 -11.58 -2.96
C PHE A 309 7.81 -11.35 -2.06
N ASN A 310 7.01 -10.33 -2.30
CA ASN A 310 5.75 -10.12 -1.57
C ASN A 310 4.77 -11.28 -1.79
N ALA A 311 4.61 -11.75 -3.04
CA ALA A 311 3.74 -12.89 -3.37
C ALA A 311 4.23 -14.18 -2.72
N MET A 312 5.55 -14.45 -2.80
CA MET A 312 6.15 -15.64 -2.21
C MET A 312 6.03 -15.70 -0.69
N ALA A 313 6.06 -14.55 0.00
CA ALA A 313 5.81 -14.50 1.44
C ALA A 313 4.39 -14.99 1.81
N ILE A 314 3.42 -14.78 0.92
CA ILE A 314 2.04 -15.26 1.08
C ILE A 314 1.93 -16.74 0.68
N GLU A 315 2.50 -17.13 -0.46
CA GLU A 315 2.47 -18.51 -0.95
C GLU A 315 3.16 -19.48 0.01
N ASN A 316 4.34 -19.13 0.53
CA ASN A 316 5.08 -19.94 1.50
C ASN A 316 4.29 -20.17 2.80
N SER A 317 3.37 -19.29 3.14
CA SER A 317 2.44 -19.45 4.27
C SER A 317 1.12 -20.16 3.89
N LYS A 318 1.01 -20.68 2.66
CA LYS A 318 -0.20 -21.33 2.12
C LYS A 318 -1.43 -20.40 2.16
N ALA A 319 -1.20 -19.10 2.04
CA ALA A 319 -2.23 -18.07 2.13
C ALA A 319 -2.66 -17.50 0.75
N GLY A 320 -2.11 -18.03 -0.33
CA GLY A 320 -2.39 -17.66 -1.71
C GLY A 320 -1.49 -18.37 -2.69
N TRP A 321 -1.55 -18.01 -3.95
CA TRP A 321 -0.81 -18.65 -5.05
C TRP A 321 -0.07 -17.59 -5.88
N CYS A 322 1.12 -17.93 -6.36
CA CYS A 322 1.97 -17.03 -7.15
C CYS A 322 2.29 -17.66 -8.50
N PHE A 323 2.05 -16.92 -9.58
CA PHE A 323 2.47 -17.28 -10.93
C PHE A 323 3.28 -16.13 -11.53
N ARG A 324 4.46 -16.41 -12.05
CA ARG A 324 5.17 -15.42 -12.85
C ARG A 324 4.42 -15.16 -14.15
N GLN A 325 4.40 -13.91 -14.60
CA GLN A 325 3.64 -13.52 -15.79
C GLN A 325 4.13 -14.24 -17.05
N GLU A 326 5.45 -14.46 -17.16
CA GLU A 326 6.07 -15.17 -18.28
C GLU A 326 5.69 -16.64 -18.38
N ASP A 327 5.37 -17.28 -17.25
CA ASP A 327 5.02 -18.71 -17.18
C ASP A 327 3.50 -18.95 -17.21
N LEU A 328 2.71 -17.86 -17.16
CA LEU A 328 1.26 -17.96 -17.01
C LEU A 328 0.57 -17.97 -18.40
N THR A 329 -0.19 -19.04 -18.65
CA THR A 329 -1.12 -19.13 -19.78
C THR A 329 -2.57 -19.06 -19.31
N ALA A 330 -3.50 -18.78 -20.21
CA ALA A 330 -4.94 -18.82 -19.92
C ALA A 330 -5.36 -20.20 -19.39
N HIS A 331 -4.79 -21.26 -19.96
CA HIS A 331 -5.04 -22.65 -19.53
C HIS A 331 -4.61 -22.91 -18.08
N ILE A 332 -3.38 -22.54 -17.71
CA ILE A 332 -2.87 -22.70 -16.35
C ILE A 332 -3.75 -21.93 -15.35
N LEU A 333 -4.14 -20.70 -15.70
CA LEU A 333 -4.99 -19.88 -14.85
C LEU A 333 -6.39 -20.49 -14.71
N ALA A 334 -7.00 -20.97 -15.83
CA ALA A 334 -8.30 -21.63 -15.81
C ALA A 334 -8.29 -22.89 -14.94
N GLN A 335 -7.27 -23.75 -15.09
CA GLN A 335 -7.12 -24.95 -14.27
C GLN A 335 -6.99 -24.60 -12.78
N LYS A 336 -6.21 -23.56 -12.44
CA LYS A 336 -6.07 -23.15 -11.02
C LYS A 336 -7.39 -22.62 -10.46
N ILE A 337 -8.12 -21.79 -11.20
CA ILE A 337 -9.44 -21.32 -10.76
C ILE A 337 -10.40 -22.49 -10.62
N TYR A 338 -10.41 -23.43 -11.57
CA TYR A 338 -11.25 -24.62 -11.51
C TYR A 338 -10.98 -25.46 -10.26
N GLU A 339 -9.70 -25.71 -9.93
CA GLU A 339 -9.30 -26.42 -8.70
C GLU A 339 -9.86 -25.73 -7.46
N LEU A 340 -9.75 -24.40 -7.36
CA LEU A 340 -10.21 -23.62 -6.21
C LEU A 340 -11.74 -23.55 -6.12
N VAL A 341 -12.43 -23.53 -7.24
CA VAL A 341 -13.90 -23.59 -7.29
C VAL A 341 -14.40 -24.97 -6.91
N ALA A 342 -13.76 -26.02 -7.38
CA ALA A 342 -14.12 -27.40 -7.05
C ALA A 342 -13.80 -27.78 -5.60
N ASN A 343 -12.74 -27.22 -5.04
CA ASN A 343 -12.32 -27.47 -3.65
C ASN A 343 -12.27 -26.16 -2.83
N ARG A 344 -13.44 -25.69 -2.40
CA ARG A 344 -13.58 -24.46 -1.59
C ARG A 344 -12.87 -24.52 -0.23
N THR A 345 -12.49 -25.70 0.24
CA THR A 345 -11.69 -25.87 1.46
C THR A 345 -10.33 -25.20 1.31
N MET A 346 -9.72 -25.23 0.11
CA MET A 346 -8.47 -24.51 -0.15
C MET A 346 -8.59 -23.01 0.06
N LEU A 347 -9.72 -22.42 -0.34
CA LEU A 347 -9.97 -20.98 -0.10
C LEU A 347 -10.15 -20.69 1.39
N LYS A 348 -10.87 -21.53 2.12
CA LYS A 348 -11.06 -21.40 3.58
C LYS A 348 -9.73 -21.48 4.34
N GLU A 349 -8.89 -22.44 3.98
CA GLU A 349 -7.55 -22.62 4.60
C GLU A 349 -6.63 -21.42 4.27
N ALA A 350 -6.61 -20.97 3.03
CA ALA A 350 -5.83 -19.80 2.62
C ALA A 350 -6.31 -18.53 3.34
N SER A 351 -7.63 -18.32 3.45
CA SER A 351 -8.21 -17.23 4.22
C SER A 351 -7.79 -17.26 5.69
N LYS A 352 -7.86 -18.41 6.33
CA LYS A 352 -7.41 -18.60 7.72
C LYS A 352 -5.92 -18.30 7.87
N SER A 353 -5.10 -18.73 6.91
CA SER A 353 -3.66 -18.46 6.90
C SER A 353 -3.34 -16.96 6.72
N LEU A 354 -4.11 -16.23 5.89
CA LEU A 354 -4.04 -14.77 5.78
C LEU A 354 -4.37 -14.10 7.12
N LEU A 355 -5.49 -14.48 7.74
CA LEU A 355 -5.96 -13.87 8.98
C LEU A 355 -5.00 -14.13 10.17
N ASN A 356 -4.27 -15.22 10.17
CA ASN A 356 -3.21 -15.47 11.16
C ASN A 356 -2.03 -14.49 11.03
N ARG A 357 -1.87 -13.83 9.89
CA ARG A 357 -0.87 -12.77 9.65
C ARG A 357 -1.42 -11.37 9.94
N LYS A 358 -2.76 -11.24 10.10
CA LYS A 358 -3.41 -9.94 10.36
C LYS A 358 -2.81 -9.27 11.60
N ASN A 359 -2.51 -8.00 11.46
CA ASN A 359 -1.95 -7.18 12.53
C ASN A 359 -2.47 -5.73 12.40
N ASN A 360 -2.18 -4.91 13.39
CA ASN A 360 -2.47 -3.48 13.34
C ASN A 360 -1.16 -2.68 13.33
N GLY A 361 -0.44 -2.78 12.22
CA GLY A 361 0.85 -2.11 12.04
C GLY A 361 0.76 -0.59 12.13
N ALA A 362 -0.33 -0.01 11.66
CA ALA A 362 -0.54 1.44 11.75
C ALA A 362 -0.57 1.91 13.21
N LYS A 363 -1.37 1.26 14.06
CA LYS A 363 -1.43 1.57 15.50
C LYS A 363 -0.09 1.35 16.19
N TYR A 364 0.57 0.22 15.90
CA TYR A 364 1.87 -0.07 16.50
C TYR A 364 2.94 0.97 16.13
N LEU A 365 2.97 1.41 14.86
CA LEU A 365 3.88 2.46 14.42
C LEU A 365 3.51 3.82 15.03
N ALA A 366 2.23 4.15 15.12
CA ALA A 366 1.77 5.37 15.78
C ALA A 366 2.21 5.42 17.26
N ASP A 367 1.99 4.35 18.02
CA ASP A 367 2.45 4.25 19.43
C ASP A 367 3.99 4.36 19.54
N THR A 368 4.71 3.85 18.53
CA THR A 368 6.18 3.99 18.46
C THR A 368 6.60 5.43 18.20
N VAL A 369 5.88 6.13 17.30
CA VAL A 369 6.11 7.56 17.03
C VAL A 369 5.85 8.40 18.27
N LEU A 370 4.74 8.18 18.98
CA LEU A 370 4.39 8.89 20.20
C LEU A 370 5.51 8.80 21.25
N LYS A 371 6.02 7.60 21.51
CA LYS A 371 7.15 7.38 22.44
C LYS A 371 8.45 8.09 22.07
N ILE A 372 8.62 8.46 20.80
CA ILE A 372 9.84 9.17 20.34
C ILE A 372 9.68 10.68 20.53
N ILE A 373 8.46 11.21 20.36
CA ILE A 373 8.20 12.65 20.42
C ILE A 373 7.76 13.15 21.81
N GLU A 374 7.41 12.23 22.73
CA GLU A 374 7.25 12.54 24.15
C GLU A 374 8.57 13.03 24.77
#